data_7fe2373db479bc31a30ce3cb6532c52e
#
_entry.id   7fe2373db479bc31a30ce3cb6532c52e
#
_cell.length_a   1.000
_cell.length_b   1.000
_cell.length_c   1.000
_cell.angle_alpha   90.00
_cell.angle_beta   90.00
_cell.angle_gamma   90.00
#
_symmetry.space_group_name_H-M   'P 1'
#
loop_
_entity.id
_entity.type
_entity.pdbx_description
1 polymer ?
#
loop_
_entity_poly.entity_id
_entity_poly.type
_entity_poly.pdbx_seq_one_letter_code
_entity_poly.pdbx_strand_id
1 'polypeptide(L)'
;AVKELKALIKAHGIRKDFLRIAHRHKKTGKEYYETILSANMLLNSGLSIVPTKNMINNIGCFGDGVHYTAPLKMMPKKIQKIFQVKRYEIDFPLRHPKYVVENVPYKQRVYKLMAWNHPFIKWKRKMESFFLKIRFGDLNGIKRALINTLNGGK
;
A
#
# COMPACT_ATOMS: atom_id res chain seq x y z
N ALA A 1 -13.43 -18.57 5.43
CA ALA A 1 -12.58 -17.54 4.79
C ALA A 1 -11.94 -16.56 5.78
N VAL A 2 -12.72 -15.87 6.66
CA VAL A 2 -12.15 -14.88 7.61
C VAL A 2 -11.25 -15.53 8.67
N LYS A 3 -11.62 -16.70 9.17
CA LYS A 3 -10.83 -17.46 10.17
C LYS A 3 -9.50 -17.93 9.56
N GLU A 4 -9.57 -18.47 8.37
CA GLU A 4 -8.43 -18.93 7.59
C GLU A 4 -7.49 -17.79 7.23
N LEU A 5 -8.01 -16.65 6.76
CA LEU A 5 -7.21 -15.45 6.50
C LEU A 5 -6.48 -14.94 7.76
N LYS A 6 -7.13 -15.03 8.94
CA LYS A 6 -6.49 -14.66 10.20
C LYS A 6 -5.31 -15.58 10.54
N ALA A 7 -5.41 -16.86 10.22
CA ALA A 7 -4.34 -17.83 10.45
C ALA A 7 -3.17 -17.63 9.47
N LEU A 8 -3.47 -17.36 8.21
CA LEU A 8 -2.47 -17.20 7.14
C LEU A 8 -1.73 -15.85 7.21
N ILE A 9 -2.43 -14.77 7.52
CA ILE A 9 -1.83 -13.44 7.56
C ILE A 9 -1.25 -13.16 8.95
N LYS A 10 0.01 -13.51 9.16
CA LYS A 10 0.72 -13.26 10.43
C LYS A 10 0.97 -11.77 10.68
N ALA A 11 1.13 -10.97 9.62
CA ALA A 11 1.38 -9.54 9.71
C ALA A 11 0.13 -8.78 10.20
N HIS A 12 0.12 -8.34 11.47
CA HIS A 12 -1.05 -7.72 12.13
C HIS A 12 -1.65 -6.55 11.33
N GLY A 13 -0.81 -5.66 10.80
CA GLY A 13 -1.27 -4.50 10.02
C GLY A 13 -2.02 -4.90 8.75
N ILE A 14 -1.47 -5.85 8.00
CA ILE A 14 -2.10 -6.36 6.77
C ILE A 14 -3.42 -7.07 7.13
N ARG A 15 -3.40 -7.93 8.14
CA ARG A 15 -4.60 -8.63 8.62
C ARG A 15 -5.72 -7.66 8.99
N LYS A 16 -5.39 -6.59 9.73
CA LYS A 16 -6.35 -5.54 10.11
C LYS A 16 -6.95 -4.88 8.87
N ASP A 17 -6.13 -4.54 7.89
CA ASP A 17 -6.61 -3.89 6.65
C ASP A 17 -7.51 -4.83 5.83
N PHE A 18 -7.15 -6.09 5.67
CA PHE A 18 -8.02 -7.08 5.01
C PHE A 18 -9.38 -7.22 5.69
N LEU A 19 -9.39 -7.36 7.01
CA LEU A 19 -10.64 -7.50 7.77
C LEU A 19 -11.51 -6.25 7.67
N ARG A 20 -10.90 -5.06 7.72
CA ARG A 20 -11.60 -3.78 7.57
C ARG A 20 -12.23 -3.67 6.18
N ILE A 21 -11.53 -4.04 5.13
CA ILE A 21 -12.05 -4.00 3.74
C ILE A 21 -13.15 -5.03 3.56
N ALA A 22 -12.97 -6.26 4.06
CA ALA A 22 -14.01 -7.30 4.00
C ALA A 22 -15.29 -6.88 4.74
N HIS A 23 -15.15 -6.23 5.91
CA HIS A 23 -16.30 -5.69 6.63
C HIS A 23 -17.01 -4.56 5.86
N ARG A 24 -16.24 -3.66 5.24
CA ARG A 24 -16.80 -2.59 4.40
C ARG A 24 -17.53 -3.16 3.19
N HIS A 25 -16.95 -4.15 2.50
CA HIS A 25 -17.59 -4.85 1.39
C HIS A 25 -18.95 -5.42 1.83
N LYS A 26 -18.98 -6.18 2.94
CA LYS A 26 -20.22 -6.74 3.49
C LYS A 26 -21.27 -5.67 3.80
N LYS A 27 -20.85 -4.50 4.32
CA LYS A 27 -21.75 -3.42 4.72
C LYS A 27 -22.29 -2.60 3.54
N THR A 28 -21.48 -2.36 2.52
CA THR A 28 -21.78 -1.40 1.44
C THR A 28 -21.98 -2.05 0.07
N GLY A 29 -21.68 -3.34 -0.08
CA GLY A 29 -21.65 -4.01 -1.38
C GLY A 29 -20.52 -3.55 -2.31
N LYS A 30 -19.68 -2.58 -1.88
CA LYS A 30 -18.59 -2.06 -2.70
C LYS A 30 -17.45 -3.06 -2.78
N GLU A 31 -17.19 -3.56 -3.98
CA GLU A 31 -16.12 -4.51 -4.25
C GLU A 31 -14.76 -3.82 -4.41
N TYR A 32 -13.75 -4.47 -3.86
CA TYR A 32 -12.35 -4.09 -3.98
C TYR A 32 -11.58 -5.28 -4.59
N TYR A 33 -11.55 -5.34 -5.91
CA TYR A 33 -11.03 -6.50 -6.65
C TYR A 33 -9.56 -6.83 -6.29
N GLU A 34 -8.72 -5.82 -6.03
CA GLU A 34 -7.33 -6.06 -5.63
C GLU A 34 -7.24 -6.80 -4.29
N THR A 35 -8.16 -6.51 -3.38
CA THR A 35 -8.21 -7.19 -2.08
C THR A 35 -8.76 -8.59 -2.21
N ILE A 36 -9.77 -8.78 -3.06
CA ILE A 36 -10.34 -10.11 -3.36
C ILE A 36 -9.27 -10.99 -4.01
N LEU A 37 -8.57 -10.48 -5.03
CA LEU A 37 -7.48 -11.19 -5.69
C LEU A 37 -6.35 -11.55 -4.71
N SER A 38 -5.92 -10.60 -3.90
CA SER A 38 -4.86 -10.80 -2.90
C SER A 38 -5.27 -11.83 -1.84
N ALA A 39 -6.53 -11.82 -1.40
CA ALA A 39 -7.06 -12.83 -0.47
C ALA A 39 -7.08 -14.22 -1.11
N ASN A 40 -7.52 -14.32 -2.36
CA ASN A 40 -7.52 -15.59 -3.10
C ASN A 40 -6.11 -16.16 -3.29
N MET A 41 -5.14 -15.31 -3.65
CA MET A 41 -3.73 -15.71 -3.75
C MET A 41 -3.20 -16.25 -2.41
N LEU A 42 -3.48 -15.57 -1.30
CA LEU A 42 -3.06 -16.04 0.04
C LEU A 42 -3.70 -17.38 0.42
N LEU A 43 -5.00 -17.56 0.14
CA LEU A 43 -5.72 -18.80 0.45
C LEU A 43 -5.21 -19.99 -0.38
N ASN A 44 -4.72 -19.74 -1.59
CA ASN A 44 -4.22 -20.77 -2.49
C ASN A 44 -2.68 -20.86 -2.53
N SER A 45 -1.99 -20.26 -1.55
CA SER A 45 -0.51 -20.22 -1.49
C SER A 45 0.13 -19.67 -2.78
N GLY A 46 -0.57 -18.75 -3.45
CA GLY A 46 -0.12 -18.15 -4.70
C GLY A 46 1.06 -17.20 -4.51
N LEU A 47 1.95 -17.17 -5.49
CA LEU A 47 3.07 -16.25 -5.56
C LEU A 47 2.91 -15.30 -6.75
N SER A 48 3.38 -14.06 -6.60
CA SER A 48 3.46 -13.09 -7.68
C SER A 48 4.90 -12.99 -8.19
N ILE A 49 5.07 -12.93 -9.51
CA ILE A 49 6.35 -12.60 -10.13
C ILE A 49 6.44 -11.08 -10.19
N VAL A 50 7.51 -10.53 -9.64
CA VAL A 50 7.78 -9.09 -9.63
C VAL A 50 9.07 -8.83 -10.41
N PRO A 51 9.04 -7.95 -11.41
CA PRO A 51 10.25 -7.57 -12.14
C PRO A 51 11.31 -6.96 -11.21
N THR A 52 12.58 -7.24 -11.47
CA THR A 52 13.71 -6.66 -10.70
C THR A 52 13.97 -5.20 -11.05
N LYS A 53 13.52 -4.75 -12.21
CA LYS A 53 13.59 -3.36 -12.67
C LYS A 53 12.19 -2.77 -12.70
N ASN A 54 12.04 -1.49 -12.38
CA ASN A 54 10.76 -0.79 -12.49
C ASN A 54 10.40 -0.57 -13.96
N MET A 55 9.27 -1.09 -14.40
CA MET A 55 8.79 -1.03 -15.78
C MET A 55 7.58 -0.11 -15.96
N ILE A 56 7.02 0.40 -14.86
CA ILE A 56 5.80 1.19 -14.89
C ILE A 56 5.99 2.51 -14.14
N ASN A 57 5.23 3.53 -14.56
CA ASN A 57 5.04 4.75 -13.80
C ASN A 57 3.57 4.85 -13.38
N ASN A 58 3.34 5.18 -12.12
CA ASN A 58 2.00 5.48 -11.66
C ASN A 58 1.68 6.95 -11.95
N ILE A 59 0.93 7.20 -13.02
CA ILE A 59 0.53 8.55 -13.45
C ILE A 59 -0.63 9.11 -12.61
N GLY A 60 -1.38 8.27 -11.91
CA GLY A 60 -2.53 8.69 -11.08
C GLY A 60 -2.18 9.56 -9.88
N CYS A 61 -0.89 9.76 -9.55
CA CYS A 61 -0.45 10.70 -8.52
C CYS A 61 -0.19 12.12 -9.05
N PHE A 62 -0.30 12.36 -10.36
CA PHE A 62 -0.01 13.65 -10.98
C PHE A 62 -1.25 14.45 -11.39
N GLY A 63 -2.45 14.05 -10.99
CA GLY A 63 -3.68 14.77 -11.37
C GLY A 63 -4.93 14.01 -10.99
N ASP A 64 -5.71 13.58 -11.97
CA ASP A 64 -7.06 13.02 -11.82
C ASP A 64 -7.10 11.55 -11.34
N GLY A 65 -6.10 11.12 -10.58
CA GLY A 65 -6.04 9.76 -10.04
C GLY A 65 -7.12 9.50 -8.99
N VAL A 66 -7.79 8.37 -9.11
CA VAL A 66 -8.89 7.95 -8.21
C VAL A 66 -8.43 7.80 -6.75
N HIS A 67 -7.16 7.50 -6.52
CA HIS A 67 -6.62 7.19 -5.19
C HIS A 67 -5.80 8.32 -4.56
N TYR A 68 -5.33 9.28 -5.35
CA TYR A 68 -4.45 10.36 -4.90
C TYR A 68 -5.00 11.71 -5.33
N THR A 69 -5.63 12.40 -4.41
CA THR A 69 -6.17 13.76 -4.61
C THR A 69 -5.19 14.86 -4.22
N ALA A 70 -4.08 14.50 -3.54
CA ALA A 70 -3.08 15.46 -3.10
C ALA A 70 -1.86 15.46 -4.03
N PRO A 71 -1.26 16.62 -4.33
CA PRO A 71 -0.03 16.71 -5.11
C PRO A 71 1.10 15.87 -4.49
N LEU A 72 1.96 15.29 -5.33
CA LEU A 72 3.07 14.44 -4.90
C LEU A 72 3.96 15.11 -3.84
N LYS A 73 4.19 16.43 -3.96
CA LYS A 73 4.98 17.23 -2.99
C LYS A 73 4.41 17.23 -1.57
N MET A 74 3.12 16.92 -1.38
CA MET A 74 2.46 16.82 -0.07
C MET A 74 2.57 15.43 0.55
N MET A 75 3.13 14.46 -0.16
CA MET A 75 3.34 13.11 0.38
C MET A 75 4.67 13.03 1.15
N PRO A 76 4.80 12.11 2.13
CA PRO A 76 6.07 11.84 2.79
C PRO A 76 7.19 11.51 1.78
N LYS A 77 8.40 12.05 2.00
CA LYS A 77 9.53 11.94 1.05
C LYS A 77 9.84 10.52 0.58
N LYS A 78 9.73 9.52 1.48
CA LYS A 78 9.94 8.11 1.12
C LYS A 78 8.85 7.59 0.17
N ILE A 79 7.63 8.09 0.29
CA ILE A 79 6.52 7.75 -0.62
C ILE A 79 6.73 8.45 -1.98
N GLN A 80 7.12 9.73 -1.98
CA GLN A 80 7.45 10.44 -3.23
C GLN A 80 8.46 9.67 -4.08
N LYS A 81 9.51 9.11 -3.44
CA LYS A 81 10.54 8.32 -4.15
C LYS A 81 9.99 7.09 -4.87
N ILE A 82 8.92 6.46 -4.37
CA ILE A 82 8.29 5.30 -5.04
C ILE A 82 7.70 5.70 -6.40
N PHE A 83 7.13 6.91 -6.49
CA PHE A 83 6.55 7.43 -7.74
C PHE A 83 7.58 8.02 -8.70
N GLN A 84 8.81 8.23 -8.24
CA GLN A 84 9.91 8.83 -9.00
C GLN A 84 11.00 7.81 -9.39
N VAL A 85 10.73 6.51 -9.24
CA VAL A 85 11.68 5.46 -9.63
C VAL A 85 11.84 5.46 -11.15
N LYS A 86 13.11 5.43 -11.60
CA LYS A 86 13.43 5.33 -13.02
C LYS A 86 12.72 4.14 -13.65
N ARG A 87 12.07 4.36 -14.78
CA ARG A 87 11.50 3.31 -15.61
C ARG A 87 12.57 2.71 -16.52
N TYR A 88 12.48 1.41 -16.70
CA TYR A 88 13.34 0.64 -17.60
C TYR A 88 12.47 -0.08 -18.63
N GLU A 89 13.05 -0.36 -19.76
CA GLU A 89 12.42 -1.21 -20.77
C GLU A 89 12.70 -2.68 -20.48
N ILE A 90 11.90 -3.54 -21.09
CA ILE A 90 12.06 -4.99 -21.00
C ILE A 90 13.17 -5.42 -21.96
N ASP A 91 14.12 -6.15 -21.44
CA ASP A 91 15.14 -6.83 -22.25
C ASP A 91 14.69 -8.27 -22.52
N PHE A 92 14.79 -8.72 -23.77
CA PHE A 92 14.49 -10.09 -24.16
C PHE A 92 15.78 -10.86 -24.48
N PRO A 93 15.84 -12.19 -24.22
CA PRO A 93 14.80 -13.02 -23.60
C PRO A 93 14.63 -12.75 -22.08
N LEU A 94 13.40 -12.95 -21.57
CA LEU A 94 13.13 -12.81 -20.15
C LEU A 94 13.89 -13.84 -19.34
N ARG A 95 14.50 -13.39 -18.25
CA ARG A 95 15.19 -14.27 -17.31
C ARG A 95 14.27 -14.52 -16.10
N HIS A 96 13.71 -15.71 -16.04
CA HIS A 96 12.89 -16.13 -14.91
C HIS A 96 13.73 -16.64 -13.74
N PRO A 97 13.24 -16.56 -12.49
CA PRO A 97 13.90 -17.20 -11.36
C PRO A 97 13.97 -18.72 -11.59
N LYS A 98 15.09 -19.32 -11.20
CA LYS A 98 15.31 -20.78 -11.35
C LYS A 98 14.29 -21.59 -10.52
N TYR A 99 13.86 -21.04 -9.38
CA TYR A 99 12.94 -21.70 -8.47
C TYR A 99 11.76 -20.78 -8.15
N VAL A 100 10.56 -21.37 -8.05
CA VAL A 100 9.34 -20.67 -7.66
C VAL A 100 9.24 -20.73 -6.14
N VAL A 101 9.92 -19.79 -5.48
CA VAL A 101 9.94 -19.68 -4.01
C VAL A 101 9.74 -18.23 -3.59
N GLU A 102 9.22 -18.05 -2.37
CA GLU A 102 9.05 -16.71 -1.82
C GLU A 102 10.40 -16.04 -1.55
N ASN A 103 10.60 -14.83 -2.07
CA ASN A 103 11.75 -13.98 -1.72
C ASN A 103 11.47 -13.25 -0.40
N VAL A 104 11.76 -13.90 0.72
CA VAL A 104 11.53 -13.37 2.07
C VAL A 104 12.24 -12.03 2.32
N PRO A 105 13.51 -11.81 1.95
CA PRO A 105 14.17 -10.51 2.09
C PRO A 105 13.46 -9.40 1.30
N TYR A 106 12.99 -9.67 0.10
CA TYR A 106 12.22 -8.71 -0.70
C TYR A 106 10.90 -8.35 -0.01
N LYS A 107 10.15 -9.36 0.42
CA LYS A 107 8.89 -9.18 1.16
C LYS A 107 9.08 -8.31 2.40
N GLN A 108 10.14 -8.55 3.20
CA GLN A 108 10.45 -7.74 4.38
C GLN A 108 10.76 -6.28 4.02
N ARG A 109 11.50 -6.03 2.93
CA ARG A 109 11.76 -4.67 2.44
C ARG A 109 10.47 -3.95 2.03
N VAL A 110 9.57 -4.65 1.33
CA VAL A 110 8.24 -4.10 0.97
C VAL A 110 7.43 -3.77 2.22
N TYR A 111 7.39 -4.66 3.22
CA TYR A 111 6.67 -4.42 4.47
C TYR A 111 7.19 -3.17 5.21
N LYS A 112 8.51 -3.00 5.27
CA LYS A 112 9.14 -1.82 5.84
C LYS A 112 8.85 -0.57 5.02
N LEU A 113 8.91 -0.68 3.70
CA LEU A 113 8.60 0.42 2.78
C LEU A 113 7.13 0.85 2.88
N MET A 114 6.20 -0.09 3.02
CA MET A 114 4.77 0.19 3.18
C MET A 114 4.37 0.49 4.62
N ALA A 115 5.32 0.41 5.56
CA ALA A 115 5.12 0.53 7.01
C ALA A 115 4.14 -0.52 7.58
N TRP A 116 3.97 -1.65 6.91
CA TRP A 116 3.24 -2.79 7.45
C TRP A 116 4.03 -3.42 8.59
N ASN A 117 3.39 -3.63 9.74
CA ASN A 117 4.04 -4.07 10.99
C ASN A 117 5.16 -3.16 11.53
N HIS A 118 5.21 -1.92 11.08
CA HIS A 118 6.17 -0.94 11.57
C HIS A 118 5.44 0.31 12.12
N PRO A 119 4.88 0.27 13.33
CA PRO A 119 4.05 1.34 13.88
C PRO A 119 4.81 2.66 14.00
N PHE A 120 6.08 2.62 14.38
CA PHE A 120 6.93 3.82 14.47
C PHE A 120 7.13 4.50 13.11
N ILE A 121 7.40 3.72 12.04
CA ILE A 121 7.51 4.25 10.68
C ILE A 121 6.17 4.87 10.23
N LYS A 122 5.07 4.21 10.54
CA LYS A 122 3.72 4.70 10.25
C LYS A 122 3.43 6.01 10.97
N TRP A 123 3.78 6.10 12.25
CA TRP A 123 3.65 7.31 13.05
C TRP A 123 4.50 8.45 12.49
N LYS A 124 5.79 8.22 12.23
CA LYS A 124 6.70 9.21 11.64
C LYS A 124 6.15 9.78 10.32
N ARG A 125 5.60 8.93 9.44
CA ARG A 125 4.99 9.38 8.18
C ARG A 125 3.72 10.19 8.39
N LYS A 126 2.92 9.86 9.38
CA LYS A 126 1.74 10.69 9.75
C LYS A 126 2.19 12.08 10.18
N MET A 127 3.21 12.18 11.01
CA MET A 127 3.77 13.47 11.44
C MET A 127 4.33 14.26 10.27
N GLU A 128 5.15 13.61 9.41
CA GLU A 128 5.68 14.24 8.19
C GLU A 128 4.55 14.74 7.28
N SER A 129 3.51 13.93 7.05
CA SER A 129 2.34 14.32 6.26
C SER A 129 1.58 15.49 6.87
N PHE A 130 1.46 15.54 8.19
CA PHE A 130 0.82 16.64 8.90
C PHE A 130 1.60 17.96 8.72
N PHE A 131 2.91 17.95 8.92
CA PHE A 131 3.76 19.13 8.69
C PHE A 131 3.74 19.60 7.23
N LEU A 132 3.73 18.66 6.27
CA LEU A 132 3.62 19.02 4.86
C LEU A 132 2.28 19.71 4.55
N LYS A 133 1.17 19.26 5.13
CA LYS A 133 -0.13 19.90 4.98
C LYS A 133 -0.14 21.33 5.54
N ILE A 134 0.47 21.55 6.71
CA ILE A 134 0.64 22.91 7.27
C ILE A 134 1.45 23.76 6.30
N ARG A 135 2.60 23.26 5.87
CA ARG A 135 3.51 23.99 4.98
C ARG A 135 2.88 24.40 3.66
N PHE A 136 1.99 23.57 3.11
CA PHE A 136 1.31 23.82 1.84
C PHE A 136 -0.11 24.38 1.98
N GLY A 137 -0.53 24.76 3.20
CA GLY A 137 -1.82 25.39 3.45
C GLY A 137 -3.04 24.49 3.22
N ASP A 138 -2.89 23.16 3.28
CA ASP A 138 -4.00 22.21 3.11
C ASP A 138 -4.85 22.08 4.40
N LEU A 139 -5.58 23.15 4.72
CA LEU A 139 -6.46 23.20 5.91
C LEU A 139 -7.53 22.10 5.88
N ASN A 140 -8.10 21.82 4.70
CA ASN A 140 -9.08 20.77 4.53
C ASN A 140 -8.51 19.38 4.77
N GLY A 141 -7.29 19.13 4.34
CA GLY A 141 -6.57 17.90 4.62
C GLY A 141 -6.20 17.74 6.09
N ILE A 142 -5.90 18.83 6.79
CA ILE A 142 -5.68 18.83 8.24
C ILE A 142 -6.97 18.48 8.97
N LYS A 143 -8.08 19.16 8.65
CA LYS A 143 -9.41 18.90 9.26
C LYS A 143 -9.82 17.43 9.08
N ARG A 144 -9.69 16.90 7.87
CA ARG A 144 -9.96 15.47 7.58
C ARG A 144 -9.08 14.53 8.39
N ALA A 145 -7.78 14.84 8.52
CA ALA A 145 -6.86 14.01 9.29
C ALA A 145 -7.21 13.98 10.78
N LEU A 146 -7.61 15.12 11.36
CA LEU A 146 -8.06 15.21 12.75
C LEU A 146 -9.36 14.43 12.98
N ILE A 147 -10.37 14.61 12.13
CA ILE A 147 -11.64 13.86 12.21
C ILE A 147 -11.38 12.35 12.14
N ASN A 148 -10.55 11.89 11.21
CA ASN A 148 -10.22 10.46 11.08
C ASN A 148 -9.48 9.91 12.31
N THR A 149 -8.70 10.75 13.00
CA THR A 149 -8.00 10.35 14.22
C THR A 149 -8.99 10.25 15.40
N LEU A 150 -9.88 11.20 15.54
CA LEU A 150 -10.92 11.23 16.58
C LEU A 150 -11.92 10.08 16.41
N ASN A 151 -12.33 9.78 15.17
CA ASN A 151 -13.24 8.69 14.87
C ASN A 151 -12.59 7.30 14.92
N GLY A 152 -11.40 7.18 15.51
CA GLY A 152 -10.71 5.90 15.73
C GLY A 152 -10.33 5.14 14.46
N GLY A 153 -10.26 5.81 13.30
CA GLY A 153 -9.90 5.16 12.04
C GLY A 153 -10.91 4.11 11.56
N LYS A 154 -12.21 4.37 11.86
CA LYS A 154 -13.33 3.54 11.36
C LYS A 154 -13.45 3.58 9.86
#